data_17b9b5cbbe8ad1a3bbf907e744cd6d91
#
_entry.id   17b9b5cbbe8ad1a3bbf907e744cd6d91
#
_cell.length_a   1.000
_cell.length_b   1.000
_cell.length_c   1.000
_cell.angle_alpha   90.00
_cell.angle_beta   90.00
_cell.angle_gamma   90.00
#
_symmetry.space_group_name_H-M   'P 1'
#
loop_
_entity.id
_entity.type
_entity.pdbx_description
1 polymer ?
#
loop_
_entity_poly.entity_id
_entity_poly.type
_entity_poly.pdbx_seq_one_letter_code
_entity_poly.pdbx_strand_id
1 'polypeptide(L)'
;MVKKEKNSDKYIPELEEKIIDLSLKLKSKSNELNAAIETNSKILGKLTHNLKNPVGVIFSFSEMILEDLEDYSAEKLGKHMQIIKNSATFSLAFLDTISKYTRVNSPNYSLKTERINYSELVNSVIIDFKVKAFEKNIGLEMNFSSKEIFLTLDRDEITQALSTVLNNALRYSNENSTVNISVEETKNTVETAITDQGIGISDADLPRVFDEFYVVNTYSADKQKCIGLGLAIAKKIIEKHKGKISANSILEKGSRFKIILPVISV
;
A
#
# COMPACT_ATOMS: atom_id res chain seq x y z
N MET A 1 16.56 65.88 22.56
CA MET A 1 17.28 64.60 22.35
C MET A 1 16.79 63.42 23.18
N VAL A 2 15.81 63.55 24.06
CA VAL A 2 15.40 62.51 25.05
C VAL A 2 14.26 61.59 24.59
N LYS A 3 13.63 61.82 23.43
CA LYS A 3 12.51 61.00 22.94
C LYS A 3 12.89 59.81 22.03
N LYS A 4 14.17 59.72 21.58
CA LYS A 4 14.63 58.61 20.71
C LYS A 4 15.14 57.40 21.50
N GLU A 5 15.65 57.57 22.71
CA GLU A 5 16.18 56.48 23.56
C GLU A 5 15.10 55.59 24.18
N LYS A 6 13.94 56.16 24.55
CA LYS A 6 12.84 55.39 25.17
C LYS A 6 12.14 54.37 24.24
N ASN A 7 12.36 54.44 22.92
CA ASN A 7 11.79 53.50 21.99
C ASN A 7 12.72 52.30 21.71
N SER A 8 14.04 52.46 21.91
CA SER A 8 15.00 51.36 21.70
C SER A 8 14.94 50.32 22.84
N ASP A 9 14.73 50.72 24.07
CA ASP A 9 14.71 49.82 25.23
C ASP A 9 13.52 48.84 25.23
N LYS A 10 12.46 49.17 24.51
CA LYS A 10 11.30 48.28 24.33
C LYS A 10 11.44 47.39 23.10
N TYR A 11 12.18 47.87 22.10
CA TYR A 11 12.35 47.16 20.83
C TYR A 11 13.36 46.00 20.90
N ILE A 12 14.39 46.16 21.75
CA ILE A 12 15.46 45.15 21.91
C ILE A 12 14.91 43.85 22.52
N PRO A 13 14.18 43.87 23.66
CA PRO A 13 13.61 42.65 24.23
C PRO A 13 12.60 41.93 23.24
N GLU A 14 11.82 42.69 22.49
CA GLU A 14 10.87 42.16 21.52
C GLU A 14 11.56 41.49 20.33
N LEU A 15 12.72 42.03 19.90
CA LEU A 15 13.58 41.42 18.88
C LEU A 15 14.30 40.17 19.41
N GLU A 16 14.78 40.20 20.64
CA GLU A 16 15.41 39.04 21.29
C GLU A 16 14.44 37.87 21.44
N GLU A 17 13.22 38.15 21.90
CA GLU A 17 12.16 37.12 21.98
C GLU A 17 11.84 36.55 20.62
N LYS A 18 11.75 37.38 19.57
CA LYS A 18 11.48 36.93 18.19
C LYS A 18 12.64 36.10 17.60
N ILE A 19 13.89 36.46 17.94
CA ILE A 19 15.08 35.68 17.55
C ILE A 19 15.06 34.29 18.21
N ILE A 20 14.71 34.23 19.50
CA ILE A 20 14.63 33.00 20.25
C ILE A 20 13.51 32.10 19.63
N ASP A 21 12.32 32.65 19.38
CA ASP A 21 11.19 31.91 18.75
C ASP A 21 11.57 31.37 17.35
N LEU A 22 12.20 32.22 16.51
CA LEU A 22 12.65 31.80 15.19
C LEU A 22 13.77 30.74 15.28
N SER A 23 14.66 30.85 16.23
CA SER A 23 15.71 29.85 16.43
C SER A 23 15.17 28.50 16.88
N LEU A 24 14.14 28.48 17.74
CA LEU A 24 13.44 27.27 18.16
C LEU A 24 12.67 26.64 16.99
N LYS A 25 11.97 27.45 16.20
CA LYS A 25 11.29 26.99 15.00
C LYS A 25 12.26 26.40 13.96
N LEU A 26 13.39 27.06 13.74
CA LEU A 26 14.43 26.59 12.83
C LEU A 26 14.98 25.23 13.29
N LYS A 27 15.27 25.11 14.58
CA LYS A 27 15.77 23.86 15.18
C LYS A 27 14.75 22.73 15.05
N SER A 28 13.47 23.00 15.30
CA SER A 28 12.39 22.02 15.09
C SER A 28 12.33 21.57 13.63
N LYS A 29 12.34 22.52 12.68
CA LYS A 29 12.32 22.20 11.25
C LYS A 29 13.55 21.44 10.78
N SER A 30 14.72 21.76 11.31
CA SER A 30 15.96 21.02 11.03
C SER A 30 15.87 19.58 11.53
N ASN A 31 15.31 19.35 12.72
CA ASN A 31 15.11 18.01 13.26
C ASN A 31 14.10 17.20 12.43
N GLU A 32 12.98 17.82 12.02
CA GLU A 32 11.99 17.20 11.13
C GLU A 32 12.62 16.80 9.79
N LEU A 33 13.43 17.68 9.20
CA LEU A 33 14.14 17.41 7.95
C LEU A 33 15.13 16.25 8.08
N ASN A 34 15.93 16.23 9.14
CA ASN A 34 16.89 15.15 9.39
C ASN A 34 16.18 13.80 9.58
N ALA A 35 15.06 13.76 10.30
CA ALA A 35 14.25 12.57 10.47
C ALA A 35 13.66 12.08 9.12
N ALA A 36 13.21 13.00 8.25
CA ALA A 36 12.73 12.68 6.92
C ALA A 36 13.85 12.13 6.02
N ILE A 37 15.05 12.72 6.06
CA ILE A 37 16.24 12.24 5.33
C ILE A 37 16.62 10.82 5.78
N GLU A 38 16.64 10.57 7.08
CA GLU A 38 16.96 9.25 7.63
C GLU A 38 15.92 8.20 7.21
N THR A 39 14.64 8.56 7.26
CA THR A 39 13.55 7.70 6.80
C THR A 39 13.69 7.38 5.30
N ASN A 40 13.92 8.39 4.46
CA ASN A 40 14.12 8.19 3.02
C ASN A 40 15.35 7.31 2.73
N SER A 41 16.44 7.48 3.47
CA SER A 41 17.64 6.64 3.33
C SER A 41 17.37 5.17 3.66
N LYS A 42 16.58 4.90 4.72
CA LYS A 42 16.14 3.54 5.07
C LYS A 42 15.25 2.93 3.99
N ILE A 43 14.34 3.73 3.42
CA ILE A 43 13.47 3.31 2.31
C ILE A 43 14.32 2.95 1.09
N LEU A 44 15.25 3.81 0.65
CA LEU A 44 16.14 3.56 -0.48
C LEU A 44 16.99 2.30 -0.26
N GLY A 45 17.50 2.07 0.95
CA GLY A 45 18.23 0.84 1.29
C GLY A 45 17.38 -0.42 1.08
N LYS A 46 16.13 -0.41 1.57
CA LYS A 46 15.19 -1.53 1.38
C LYS A 46 14.85 -1.75 -0.11
N LEU A 47 14.61 -0.66 -0.87
CA LEU A 47 14.33 -0.72 -2.30
C LEU A 47 15.50 -1.35 -3.05
N THR A 48 16.71 -0.86 -2.82
CA THR A 48 17.93 -1.38 -3.46
C THR A 48 18.15 -2.86 -3.15
N HIS A 49 18.00 -3.26 -1.89
CA HIS A 49 18.16 -4.66 -1.49
C HIS A 49 17.11 -5.57 -2.15
N ASN A 50 15.85 -5.15 -2.18
CA ASN A 50 14.76 -5.94 -2.74
C ASN A 50 14.83 -6.07 -4.27
N LEU A 51 15.43 -5.10 -4.96
CA LEU A 51 15.66 -5.17 -6.40
C LEU A 51 16.95 -5.94 -6.74
N LYS A 52 18.02 -5.78 -5.95
CA LYS A 52 19.29 -6.45 -6.18
C LYS A 52 19.16 -7.97 -6.16
N ASN A 53 18.34 -8.52 -5.27
CA ASN A 53 18.17 -9.96 -5.12
C ASN A 53 17.62 -10.65 -6.39
N PRO A 54 16.44 -10.28 -6.95
CA PRO A 54 15.92 -10.91 -8.14
C PRO A 54 16.79 -10.66 -9.37
N VAL A 55 17.40 -9.47 -9.49
CA VAL A 55 18.35 -9.17 -10.57
C VAL A 55 19.60 -10.05 -10.45
N GLY A 56 20.11 -10.27 -9.24
CA GLY A 56 21.21 -11.19 -8.99
C GLY A 56 20.89 -12.64 -9.39
N VAL A 57 19.65 -13.09 -9.10
CA VAL A 57 19.18 -14.42 -9.56
C VAL A 57 19.17 -14.51 -11.08
N ILE A 58 18.65 -13.49 -11.77
CA ILE A 58 18.65 -13.43 -13.24
C ILE A 58 20.09 -13.55 -13.75
N PHE A 59 20.98 -12.73 -13.21
CA PHE A 59 22.38 -12.70 -13.61
C PHE A 59 23.06 -14.07 -13.42
N SER A 60 23.01 -14.64 -12.21
CA SER A 60 23.67 -15.91 -11.89
C SER A 60 23.16 -17.09 -12.74
N PHE A 61 21.83 -17.20 -12.95
CA PHE A 61 21.31 -18.27 -13.80
C PHE A 61 21.62 -18.06 -15.28
N SER A 62 21.74 -16.82 -15.73
CA SER A 62 22.19 -16.51 -17.10
C SER A 62 23.64 -16.88 -17.30
N GLU A 63 24.55 -16.59 -16.34
CA GLU A 63 25.95 -17.02 -16.39
C GLU A 63 26.08 -18.54 -16.41
N MET A 64 25.36 -19.24 -15.49
CA MET A 64 25.39 -20.72 -15.46
C MET A 64 24.97 -21.35 -16.80
N ILE A 65 23.98 -20.76 -17.48
CA ILE A 65 23.52 -21.27 -18.79
C ILE A 65 24.58 -21.01 -19.85
N LEU A 66 25.25 -19.85 -19.83
CA LEU A 66 26.28 -19.50 -20.82
C LEU A 66 27.56 -20.30 -20.66
N GLU A 67 27.96 -20.63 -19.43
CA GLU A 67 29.18 -21.40 -19.13
C GLU A 67 29.05 -22.86 -19.55
N ASP A 68 27.88 -23.48 -19.38
CA ASP A 68 27.66 -24.92 -19.59
C ASP A 68 26.70 -25.21 -20.75
N LEU A 69 26.53 -24.32 -21.71
CA LEU A 69 25.43 -24.37 -22.71
C LEU A 69 25.39 -25.71 -23.48
N GLU A 70 26.55 -26.32 -23.76
CA GLU A 70 26.65 -27.58 -24.48
C GLU A 70 26.16 -28.79 -23.65
N ASP A 71 26.24 -28.70 -22.32
CA ASP A 71 25.87 -29.78 -21.38
C ASP A 71 24.43 -29.61 -20.82
N TYR A 72 23.69 -28.58 -21.28
CA TYR A 72 22.32 -28.35 -20.78
C TYR A 72 21.32 -29.29 -21.44
N SER A 73 20.67 -30.13 -20.65
CA SER A 73 19.45 -30.79 -21.11
C SER A 73 18.30 -29.76 -21.29
N ALA A 74 17.43 -30.01 -22.25
CA ALA A 74 16.24 -29.13 -22.49
C ALA A 74 15.38 -28.92 -21.21
N GLU A 75 15.28 -29.94 -20.36
CA GLU A 75 14.55 -29.86 -19.09
C GLU A 75 15.25 -28.91 -18.09
N LYS A 76 16.58 -29.03 -17.93
CA LYS A 76 17.37 -28.17 -17.05
C LYS A 76 17.31 -26.71 -17.52
N LEU A 77 17.46 -26.51 -18.85
CA LEU A 77 17.34 -25.17 -19.46
C LEU A 77 15.97 -24.56 -19.21
N GLY A 78 14.89 -25.31 -19.43
CA GLY A 78 13.53 -24.86 -19.18
C GLY A 78 13.30 -24.43 -17.72
N LYS A 79 13.80 -25.19 -16.74
CA LYS A 79 13.72 -24.84 -15.32
C LYS A 79 14.46 -23.54 -15.01
N HIS A 80 15.68 -23.34 -15.49
CA HIS A 80 16.48 -22.15 -15.24
C HIS A 80 15.86 -20.90 -15.93
N MET A 81 15.40 -21.05 -17.18
CA MET A 81 14.68 -19.97 -17.87
C MET A 81 13.39 -19.58 -17.13
N GLN A 82 12.68 -20.52 -16.52
CA GLN A 82 11.50 -20.21 -15.71
C GLN A 82 11.88 -19.42 -14.44
N ILE A 83 13.00 -19.73 -13.80
CA ILE A 83 13.52 -18.97 -12.64
C ILE A 83 13.87 -17.54 -13.06
N ILE A 84 14.57 -17.37 -14.17
CA ILE A 84 14.91 -16.06 -14.75
C ILE A 84 13.62 -15.26 -15.02
N LYS A 85 12.66 -15.88 -15.72
CA LYS A 85 11.37 -15.25 -16.04
C LYS A 85 10.62 -14.82 -14.79
N ASN A 86 10.52 -15.68 -13.78
CA ASN A 86 9.83 -15.34 -12.52
C ASN A 86 10.52 -14.18 -11.81
N SER A 87 11.87 -14.15 -11.78
CA SER A 87 12.64 -13.08 -11.15
C SER A 87 12.50 -11.76 -11.91
N ALA A 88 12.48 -11.79 -13.24
CA ALA A 88 12.21 -10.62 -14.08
C ALA A 88 10.79 -10.08 -13.86
N THR A 89 9.78 -10.96 -13.86
CA THR A 89 8.38 -10.58 -13.58
C THR A 89 8.23 -9.93 -12.21
N PHE A 90 8.88 -10.49 -11.18
CA PHE A 90 8.88 -9.88 -9.85
C PHE A 90 9.56 -8.49 -9.86
N SER A 91 10.68 -8.33 -10.56
CA SER A 91 11.41 -7.05 -10.65
C SER A 91 10.55 -5.96 -11.31
N LEU A 92 9.84 -6.29 -12.38
CA LEU A 92 8.92 -5.38 -13.06
C LEU A 92 7.75 -4.98 -12.15
N ALA A 93 7.09 -5.94 -11.50
CA ALA A 93 6.01 -5.67 -10.55
C ALA A 93 6.48 -4.82 -9.35
N PHE A 94 7.73 -5.02 -8.91
CA PHE A 94 8.36 -4.21 -7.87
C PHE A 94 8.54 -2.76 -8.32
N LEU A 95 9.08 -2.54 -9.52
CA LEU A 95 9.26 -1.19 -10.10
C LEU A 95 7.92 -0.46 -10.29
N ASP A 96 6.89 -1.16 -10.76
CA ASP A 96 5.54 -0.60 -10.88
C ASP A 96 4.97 -0.19 -9.51
N THR A 97 5.20 -1.00 -8.49
CA THR A 97 4.77 -0.70 -7.12
C THR A 97 5.48 0.54 -6.57
N ILE A 98 6.80 0.67 -6.82
CA ILE A 98 7.57 1.87 -6.43
C ILE A 98 7.06 3.11 -7.17
N SER A 99 6.83 2.99 -8.48
CA SER A 99 6.28 4.10 -9.29
C SER A 99 4.94 4.59 -8.73
N LYS A 100 4.04 3.67 -8.38
CA LYS A 100 2.76 3.99 -7.75
C LYS A 100 2.94 4.64 -6.38
N TYR A 101 3.81 4.08 -5.56
CA TYR A 101 4.13 4.62 -4.23
C TYR A 101 4.65 6.06 -4.31
N THR A 102 5.63 6.32 -5.18
CA THR A 102 6.20 7.67 -5.37
C THR A 102 5.17 8.65 -5.90
N ARG A 103 4.33 8.21 -6.86
CA ARG A 103 3.24 9.01 -7.43
C ARG A 103 2.24 9.44 -6.36
N VAL A 104 1.71 8.50 -5.57
CA VAL A 104 0.70 8.78 -4.53
C VAL A 104 1.24 9.63 -3.40
N ASN A 105 2.55 9.56 -3.11
CA ASN A 105 3.21 10.37 -2.08
C ASN A 105 3.71 11.73 -2.61
N SER A 106 3.63 12.00 -3.92
CA SER A 106 4.03 13.28 -4.48
C SER A 106 3.17 14.43 -3.92
N PRO A 107 3.78 15.58 -3.54
CA PRO A 107 3.03 16.77 -3.12
C PRO A 107 2.08 17.30 -4.20
N ASN A 108 2.43 17.12 -5.47
CA ASN A 108 1.67 17.59 -6.62
C ASN A 108 0.64 16.59 -7.13
N TYR A 109 0.49 15.44 -6.43
CA TYR A 109 -0.48 14.44 -6.83
C TYR A 109 -1.91 14.90 -6.54
N SER A 110 -2.74 14.96 -7.59
CA SER A 110 -4.16 15.29 -7.51
C SER A 110 -5.01 14.12 -8.00
N LEU A 111 -6.13 13.88 -7.34
CA LEU A 111 -7.12 12.89 -7.74
C LEU A 111 -7.91 13.40 -8.95
N LYS A 112 -8.19 12.51 -9.89
CA LYS A 112 -9.11 12.74 -11.01
C LYS A 112 -10.49 12.21 -10.63
N THR A 113 -11.20 12.95 -9.80
CA THR A 113 -12.50 12.51 -9.28
C THR A 113 -13.62 12.69 -10.28
N GLU A 114 -14.48 11.69 -10.40
CA GLU A 114 -15.72 11.69 -11.18
C GLU A 114 -16.85 11.04 -10.37
N ARG A 115 -18.10 11.32 -10.72
CA ARG A 115 -19.25 10.65 -10.10
C ARG A 115 -19.40 9.25 -10.69
N ILE A 116 -19.21 8.23 -9.87
CA ILE A 116 -19.25 6.84 -10.28
C ILE A 116 -20.29 6.04 -9.48
N ASN A 117 -20.83 4.98 -10.08
CA ASN A 117 -21.57 3.96 -9.34
C ASN A 117 -20.56 3.06 -8.62
N TYR A 118 -20.42 3.27 -7.31
CA TYR A 118 -19.45 2.56 -6.48
C TYR A 118 -19.76 1.07 -6.36
N SER A 119 -21.06 0.70 -6.30
CA SER A 119 -21.46 -0.71 -6.27
C SER A 119 -21.01 -1.46 -7.53
N GLU A 120 -21.14 -0.83 -8.70
CA GLU A 120 -20.64 -1.39 -9.95
C GLU A 120 -19.12 -1.49 -9.97
N LEU A 121 -18.42 -0.48 -9.45
CA LEU A 121 -16.96 -0.51 -9.35
C LEU A 121 -16.49 -1.67 -8.48
N VAL A 122 -17.06 -1.84 -7.29
CA VAL A 122 -16.71 -2.96 -6.40
C VAL A 122 -17.01 -4.30 -7.08
N ASN A 123 -18.16 -4.41 -7.74
CA ASN A 123 -18.53 -5.63 -8.47
C ASN A 123 -17.54 -5.93 -9.61
N SER A 124 -17.10 -4.92 -10.38
CA SER A 124 -16.11 -5.12 -11.44
C SER A 124 -14.78 -5.64 -10.89
N VAL A 125 -14.30 -5.07 -9.78
CA VAL A 125 -13.09 -5.56 -9.10
C VAL A 125 -13.24 -7.02 -8.69
N ILE A 126 -14.39 -7.41 -8.12
CA ILE A 126 -14.61 -8.78 -7.68
C ILE A 126 -14.60 -9.75 -8.89
N ILE A 127 -15.21 -9.34 -10.02
CA ILE A 127 -15.23 -10.14 -11.26
C ILE A 127 -13.79 -10.42 -11.74
N ASP A 128 -12.89 -9.44 -11.71
CA ASP A 128 -11.51 -9.61 -12.13
C ASP A 128 -10.74 -10.64 -11.26
N PHE A 129 -11.19 -10.86 -10.03
CA PHE A 129 -10.57 -11.84 -9.13
C PHE A 129 -11.24 -13.23 -9.13
N LYS A 130 -12.34 -13.44 -9.85
CA LYS A 130 -13.06 -14.74 -9.86
C LYS A 130 -12.18 -15.91 -10.32
N VAL A 131 -11.39 -15.72 -11.38
CA VAL A 131 -10.49 -16.78 -11.88
C VAL A 131 -9.47 -17.16 -10.82
N LYS A 132 -8.83 -16.15 -10.19
CA LYS A 132 -7.84 -16.36 -9.14
C LYS A 132 -8.44 -17.03 -7.90
N ALA A 133 -9.66 -16.68 -7.52
CA ALA A 133 -10.38 -17.30 -6.41
C ALA A 133 -10.70 -18.77 -6.74
N PHE A 134 -11.19 -19.04 -7.96
CA PHE A 134 -11.48 -20.39 -8.43
C PHE A 134 -10.24 -21.29 -8.43
N GLU A 135 -9.09 -20.81 -8.94
CA GLU A 135 -7.84 -21.56 -8.93
C GLU A 135 -7.37 -21.96 -7.52
N LYS A 136 -7.79 -21.22 -6.49
CA LYS A 136 -7.49 -21.49 -5.08
C LYS A 136 -8.63 -22.18 -4.33
N ASN A 137 -9.72 -22.55 -5.01
CA ASN A 137 -10.93 -23.08 -4.39
C ASN A 137 -11.50 -22.16 -3.29
N ILE A 138 -11.45 -20.83 -3.49
CA ILE A 138 -12.00 -19.85 -2.56
C ILE A 138 -13.32 -19.30 -3.10
N GLY A 139 -14.38 -19.36 -2.28
CA GLY A 139 -15.66 -18.72 -2.58
C GLY A 139 -15.57 -17.19 -2.47
N LEU A 140 -16.27 -16.46 -3.33
CA LEU A 140 -16.48 -15.03 -3.23
C LEU A 140 -17.97 -14.76 -3.00
N GLU A 141 -18.31 -14.23 -1.83
CA GLU A 141 -19.67 -13.85 -1.46
C GLU A 141 -19.81 -12.35 -1.38
N MET A 142 -20.89 -11.81 -1.96
CA MET A 142 -21.16 -10.38 -2.03
C MET A 142 -22.46 -10.03 -1.35
N ASN A 143 -22.44 -9.01 -0.50
CA ASN A 143 -23.62 -8.46 0.17
C ASN A 143 -23.61 -6.93 0.08
N PHE A 144 -24.47 -6.36 -0.76
CA PHE A 144 -24.58 -4.93 -0.98
C PHE A 144 -25.92 -4.41 -0.42
N SER A 145 -25.88 -3.36 0.39
CA SER A 145 -27.07 -2.72 0.91
C SER A 145 -27.92 -2.05 -0.17
N SER A 146 -27.28 -1.60 -1.27
CA SER A 146 -27.93 -1.02 -2.44
C SER A 146 -27.19 -1.38 -3.71
N LYS A 147 -27.92 -1.50 -4.83
CA LYS A 147 -27.33 -1.73 -6.16
C LYS A 147 -26.72 -0.46 -6.76
N GLU A 148 -27.18 0.70 -6.33
CA GLU A 148 -26.77 2.00 -6.86
C GLU A 148 -26.31 2.89 -5.69
N ILE A 149 -25.00 2.95 -5.50
CA ILE A 149 -24.34 3.84 -4.55
C ILE A 149 -23.43 4.76 -5.35
N PHE A 150 -23.74 6.05 -5.41
CA PHE A 150 -22.95 7.01 -6.17
C PHE A 150 -21.99 7.79 -5.27
N LEU A 151 -20.71 7.78 -5.61
CA LEU A 151 -19.66 8.55 -4.94
C LEU A 151 -18.85 9.36 -5.96
N THR A 152 -18.25 10.45 -5.51
CA THR A 152 -17.30 11.25 -6.31
C THR A 152 -15.88 10.81 -5.93
N LEU A 153 -15.26 9.99 -6.78
CA LEU A 153 -14.00 9.30 -6.51
C LEU A 153 -13.13 9.22 -7.77
N ASP A 154 -11.84 9.04 -7.58
CA ASP A 154 -10.93 8.64 -8.65
C ASP A 154 -11.07 7.11 -8.86
N ARG A 155 -11.67 6.73 -10.00
CA ARG A 155 -11.98 5.34 -10.34
C ARG A 155 -10.76 4.44 -10.27
N ASP A 156 -9.67 4.84 -10.89
CA ASP A 156 -8.48 4.01 -11.04
C ASP A 156 -7.80 3.79 -9.69
N GLU A 157 -7.72 4.85 -8.88
CA GLU A 157 -7.11 4.79 -7.57
C GLU A 157 -7.94 3.91 -6.60
N ILE A 158 -9.26 4.07 -6.59
CA ILE A 158 -10.13 3.24 -5.74
C ILE A 158 -10.11 1.79 -6.20
N THR A 159 -10.13 1.53 -7.52
CA THR A 159 -9.96 0.17 -8.07
C THR A 159 -8.66 -0.45 -7.57
N GLN A 160 -7.56 0.30 -7.58
CA GLN A 160 -6.27 -0.18 -7.08
C GLN A 160 -6.31 -0.49 -5.57
N ALA A 161 -6.92 0.37 -4.75
CA ALA A 161 -7.03 0.15 -3.31
C ALA A 161 -7.86 -1.09 -2.99
N LEU A 162 -9.03 -1.25 -3.61
CA LEU A 162 -9.91 -2.42 -3.47
C LEU A 162 -9.21 -3.70 -3.92
N SER A 163 -8.59 -3.67 -5.11
CA SER A 163 -7.83 -4.81 -5.67
C SER A 163 -6.70 -5.25 -4.74
N THR A 164 -6.01 -4.30 -4.11
CA THR A 164 -4.94 -4.60 -3.13
C THR A 164 -5.49 -5.37 -1.94
N VAL A 165 -6.59 -4.91 -1.36
CA VAL A 165 -7.19 -5.56 -0.17
C VAL A 165 -7.76 -6.92 -0.54
N LEU A 166 -8.49 -7.03 -1.66
CA LEU A 166 -9.07 -8.30 -2.12
C LEU A 166 -7.98 -9.32 -2.50
N ASN A 167 -6.90 -8.87 -3.14
CA ASN A 167 -5.76 -9.73 -3.44
C ASN A 167 -5.11 -10.29 -2.15
N ASN A 168 -4.98 -9.47 -1.11
CA ASN A 168 -4.48 -9.93 0.18
C ASN A 168 -5.43 -10.94 0.82
N ALA A 169 -6.74 -10.68 0.81
CA ALA A 169 -7.74 -11.62 1.32
C ALA A 169 -7.61 -12.99 0.62
N LEU A 170 -7.56 -13.04 -0.70
CA LEU A 170 -7.38 -14.29 -1.46
C LEU A 170 -6.00 -14.95 -1.25
N ARG A 171 -4.98 -14.14 -1.01
CA ARG A 171 -3.62 -14.63 -0.82
C ARG A 171 -3.45 -15.37 0.50
N TYR A 172 -4.05 -14.85 1.55
CA TYR A 172 -3.88 -15.36 2.90
C TYR A 172 -5.03 -16.24 3.37
N SER A 173 -6.10 -16.36 2.59
CA SER A 173 -7.19 -17.31 2.84
C SER A 173 -6.71 -18.76 2.71
N ASN A 174 -7.32 -19.61 3.52
CA ASN A 174 -7.18 -21.05 3.40
C ASN A 174 -7.89 -21.57 2.14
N GLU A 175 -7.45 -22.69 1.59
CA GLU A 175 -8.19 -23.40 0.55
C GLU A 175 -9.57 -23.81 1.05
N ASN A 176 -10.55 -23.85 0.14
CA ASN A 176 -11.95 -24.19 0.43
C ASN A 176 -12.63 -23.26 1.45
N SER A 177 -12.10 -22.04 1.61
CA SER A 177 -12.70 -20.98 2.44
C SER A 177 -13.52 -20.01 1.60
N THR A 178 -14.10 -19.01 2.27
CA THR A 178 -14.90 -17.94 1.64
C THR A 178 -14.37 -16.58 2.02
N VAL A 179 -14.23 -15.70 1.02
CA VAL A 179 -14.00 -14.26 1.22
C VAL A 179 -15.34 -13.55 1.06
N ASN A 180 -15.77 -12.87 2.11
CA ASN A 180 -17.00 -12.09 2.12
C ASN A 180 -16.73 -10.62 1.86
N ILE A 181 -17.44 -10.03 0.90
CA ILE A 181 -17.36 -8.62 0.55
C ILE A 181 -18.72 -7.98 0.83
N SER A 182 -18.79 -7.04 1.76
CA SER A 182 -20.00 -6.26 2.04
C SER A 182 -19.79 -4.79 1.72
N VAL A 183 -20.85 -4.15 1.18
CA VAL A 183 -20.90 -2.71 0.95
C VAL A 183 -22.16 -2.19 1.63
N GLU A 184 -21.99 -1.32 2.62
CA GLU A 184 -23.07 -0.72 3.39
C GLU A 184 -23.04 0.80 3.25
N GLU A 185 -24.17 1.37 2.84
CA GLU A 185 -24.35 2.82 2.75
C GLU A 185 -25.05 3.31 4.01
N THR A 186 -24.47 4.36 4.59
CA THR A 186 -25.09 5.14 5.65
C THR A 186 -25.38 6.56 5.13
N LYS A 187 -26.03 7.40 5.93
CA LYS A 187 -26.34 8.80 5.54
C LYS A 187 -25.11 9.59 5.07
N ASN A 188 -23.94 9.34 5.64
CA ASN A 188 -22.75 10.18 5.43
C ASN A 188 -21.54 9.40 4.89
N THR A 189 -21.59 8.08 4.91
CA THR A 189 -20.43 7.24 4.52
C THR A 189 -20.88 5.97 3.84
N VAL A 190 -19.98 5.43 3.02
CA VAL A 190 -20.07 4.07 2.48
C VAL A 190 -18.94 3.25 3.09
N GLU A 191 -19.31 2.14 3.71
CA GLU A 191 -18.38 1.17 4.28
C GLU A 191 -18.26 -0.04 3.36
N THR A 192 -17.05 -0.40 2.97
CA THR A 192 -16.75 -1.65 2.30
C THR A 192 -15.92 -2.52 3.24
N ALA A 193 -16.40 -3.71 3.57
CA ALA A 193 -15.65 -4.67 4.35
C ALA A 193 -15.31 -5.91 3.52
N ILE A 194 -14.06 -6.32 3.56
CA ILE A 194 -13.54 -7.54 2.95
C ILE A 194 -13.04 -8.42 4.08
N THR A 195 -13.70 -9.58 4.26
CA THR A 195 -13.43 -10.52 5.36
C THR A 195 -12.97 -11.83 4.80
N ASP A 196 -11.79 -12.28 5.21
CA ASP A 196 -11.21 -13.57 4.86
C ASP A 196 -11.24 -14.56 6.02
N GLN A 197 -11.11 -15.85 5.72
CA GLN A 197 -10.97 -16.96 6.66
C GLN A 197 -9.56 -17.56 6.57
N GLY A 198 -8.57 -16.69 6.59
CA GLY A 198 -7.16 -17.05 6.42
C GLY A 198 -6.43 -17.23 7.74
N ILE A 199 -5.10 -17.17 7.63
CA ILE A 199 -4.18 -17.33 8.76
C ILE A 199 -4.33 -16.26 9.85
N GLY A 200 -5.01 -15.15 9.55
CA GLY A 200 -5.09 -14.00 10.46
C GLY A 200 -3.77 -13.28 10.66
N ILE A 201 -3.79 -12.28 11.54
CA ILE A 201 -2.67 -11.40 11.85
C ILE A 201 -2.54 -11.33 13.37
N SER A 202 -1.31 -11.43 13.87
CA SER A 202 -1.05 -11.33 15.32
C SER A 202 -1.34 -9.92 15.84
N ASP A 203 -1.66 -9.77 17.13
CA ASP A 203 -1.87 -8.49 17.79
C ASP A 203 -0.61 -7.59 17.72
N ALA A 204 0.58 -8.19 17.66
CA ALA A 204 1.85 -7.48 17.54
C ALA A 204 2.05 -6.87 16.14
N ASP A 205 1.57 -7.56 15.09
CA ASP A 205 1.73 -7.17 13.70
C ASP A 205 0.60 -6.25 13.21
N LEU A 206 -0.60 -6.42 13.75
CA LEU A 206 -1.82 -5.74 13.29
C LEU A 206 -1.70 -4.20 13.24
N PRO A 207 -1.07 -3.50 14.21
CA PRO A 207 -0.86 -2.05 14.14
C PRO A 207 0.02 -1.60 12.96
N ARG A 208 0.85 -2.50 12.44
CA ARG A 208 1.90 -2.22 11.46
C ARG A 208 1.57 -2.65 10.04
N VAL A 209 0.43 -3.32 9.78
CA VAL A 209 0.11 -3.85 8.45
C VAL A 209 -0.01 -2.80 7.35
N PHE A 210 -0.21 -1.54 7.74
CA PHE A 210 -0.24 -0.38 6.84
C PHE A 210 1.09 0.37 6.78
N ASP A 211 2.12 -0.06 7.54
CA ASP A 211 3.44 0.56 7.49
C ASP A 211 4.14 0.21 6.18
N GLU A 212 4.94 1.14 5.69
CA GLU A 212 5.72 0.97 4.47
C GLU A 212 6.79 -0.11 4.65
N PHE A 213 6.87 -1.02 3.65
CA PHE A 213 7.81 -2.15 3.65
C PHE A 213 7.66 -3.11 4.84
N TYR A 214 6.51 -3.06 5.50
CA TYR A 214 6.21 -4.04 6.52
C TYR A 214 5.59 -5.28 5.91
N VAL A 215 6.16 -6.42 6.24
CA VAL A 215 5.67 -7.74 5.84
C VAL A 215 5.64 -8.59 7.09
N VAL A 216 4.48 -9.13 7.41
CA VAL A 216 4.35 -10.13 8.46
C VAL A 216 5.13 -11.37 8.01
N ASN A 217 6.04 -11.88 8.87
CA ASN A 217 6.91 -13.03 8.56
C ASN A 217 6.14 -14.36 8.48
N THR A 218 4.98 -14.35 7.87
CA THR A 218 4.17 -15.51 7.60
C THR A 218 4.36 -15.93 6.14
N TYR A 219 4.69 -17.18 5.95
CA TYR A 219 4.75 -17.76 4.60
C TYR A 219 3.33 -17.76 4.04
N SER A 220 3.09 -16.97 3.00
CA SER A 220 1.89 -17.12 2.20
C SER A 220 1.90 -18.51 1.52
N ALA A 221 0.73 -19.09 1.29
CA ALA A 221 0.59 -20.40 0.66
C ALA A 221 1.34 -20.48 -0.70
N ASP A 222 1.44 -19.38 -1.41
CA ASP A 222 2.10 -19.25 -2.72
C ASP A 222 3.60 -18.94 -2.65
N LYS A 223 4.22 -18.88 -1.48
CA LYS A 223 5.66 -18.56 -1.28
C LYS A 223 6.15 -17.31 -2.03
N GLN A 224 5.25 -16.46 -2.50
CA GLN A 224 5.60 -15.23 -3.22
C GLN A 224 6.05 -14.14 -2.23
N LYS A 225 7.19 -13.52 -2.54
CA LYS A 225 7.69 -12.39 -1.74
C LYS A 225 6.76 -11.21 -1.83
N CYS A 226 6.40 -10.67 -0.67
CA CYS A 226 5.68 -9.40 -0.56
C CYS A 226 6.66 -8.23 -0.49
N ILE A 227 6.25 -7.11 -1.07
CA ILE A 227 7.03 -5.86 -1.04
C ILE A 227 6.72 -5.06 0.25
N GLY A 228 5.52 -5.25 0.83
CA GLY A 228 5.06 -4.50 1.99
C GLY A 228 4.63 -3.06 1.67
N LEU A 229 4.31 -2.76 0.42
CA LEU A 229 3.85 -1.42 0.00
C LEU A 229 2.36 -1.38 -0.38
N GLY A 230 1.75 -2.52 -0.67
CA GLY A 230 0.37 -2.55 -1.19
C GLY A 230 -0.63 -1.89 -0.25
N LEU A 231 -0.68 -2.32 1.02
CA LEU A 231 -1.61 -1.75 2.02
C LEU A 231 -1.26 -0.30 2.38
N ALA A 232 0.02 0.08 2.38
CA ALA A 232 0.43 1.47 2.59
C ALA A 232 -0.06 2.37 1.46
N ILE A 233 0.04 1.93 0.20
CA ILE A 233 -0.50 2.64 -0.97
C ILE A 233 -2.03 2.73 -0.88
N ALA A 234 -2.71 1.61 -0.59
CA ALA A 234 -4.17 1.60 -0.43
C ALA A 234 -4.63 2.60 0.65
N LYS A 235 -3.95 2.62 1.80
CA LYS A 235 -4.23 3.58 2.87
C LYS A 235 -4.08 5.02 2.39
N LYS A 236 -3.00 5.34 1.69
CA LYS A 236 -2.74 6.68 1.15
C LYS A 236 -3.83 7.11 0.15
N ILE A 237 -4.23 6.21 -0.73
CA ILE A 237 -5.32 6.45 -1.70
C ILE A 237 -6.62 6.79 -0.96
N ILE A 238 -7.00 5.97 0.02
CA ILE A 238 -8.23 6.15 0.79
C ILE A 238 -8.18 7.46 1.60
N GLU A 239 -7.06 7.78 2.25
CA GLU A 239 -6.87 9.05 2.97
C GLU A 239 -6.99 10.27 2.06
N LYS A 240 -6.45 10.21 0.83
CA LYS A 240 -6.63 11.28 -0.16
C LYS A 240 -8.08 11.48 -0.60
N HIS A 241 -8.89 10.43 -0.56
CA HIS A 241 -10.35 10.50 -0.75
C HIS A 241 -11.12 10.89 0.54
N LYS A 242 -10.40 11.38 1.57
CA LYS A 242 -10.95 11.74 2.90
C LYS A 242 -11.62 10.56 3.60
N GLY A 243 -11.28 9.35 3.20
CA GLY A 243 -11.74 8.10 3.77
C GLY A 243 -10.81 7.57 4.86
N LYS A 244 -11.15 6.40 5.37
CA LYS A 244 -10.38 5.67 6.38
C LYS A 244 -10.31 4.19 6.00
N ILE A 245 -9.14 3.58 6.18
CA ILE A 245 -8.97 2.13 6.10
C ILE A 245 -8.51 1.61 7.46
N SER A 246 -9.01 0.43 7.84
CA SER A 246 -8.64 -0.24 9.09
C SER A 246 -8.66 -1.75 8.91
N ALA A 247 -7.99 -2.47 9.82
CA ALA A 247 -7.98 -3.93 9.86
C ALA A 247 -8.31 -4.43 11.26
N ASN A 248 -9.08 -5.50 11.34
CA ASN A 248 -9.30 -6.30 12.52
C ASN A 248 -8.97 -7.74 12.16
N SER A 249 -8.29 -8.44 13.04
CA SER A 249 -7.87 -9.81 12.75
C SER A 249 -7.73 -10.61 14.03
N ILE A 250 -7.92 -11.92 13.91
CA ILE A 250 -7.63 -12.89 14.96
C ILE A 250 -6.76 -13.96 14.32
N LEU A 251 -5.61 -14.22 14.90
CA LEU A 251 -4.69 -15.24 14.43
C LEU A 251 -5.42 -16.59 14.25
N GLU A 252 -5.18 -17.26 13.14
CA GLU A 252 -5.81 -18.53 12.72
C GLU A 252 -7.33 -18.47 12.45
N LYS A 253 -7.95 -17.27 12.51
CA LYS A 253 -9.39 -17.12 12.24
C LYS A 253 -9.70 -16.22 11.04
N GLY A 254 -8.67 -15.51 10.53
CA GLY A 254 -8.81 -14.61 9.39
C GLY A 254 -8.78 -13.14 9.75
N SER A 255 -9.01 -12.29 8.75
CA SER A 255 -8.92 -10.83 8.87
C SER A 255 -10.13 -10.16 8.23
N ARG A 256 -10.47 -8.98 8.76
CA ARG A 256 -11.48 -8.09 8.20
C ARG A 256 -10.84 -6.74 7.93
N PHE A 257 -10.74 -6.37 6.67
CA PHE A 257 -10.32 -5.04 6.23
C PHE A 257 -11.56 -4.20 5.93
N LYS A 258 -11.58 -2.98 6.45
CA LYS A 258 -12.69 -2.05 6.34
C LYS A 258 -12.23 -0.75 5.70
N ILE A 259 -12.89 -0.35 4.61
CA ILE A 259 -12.70 0.92 3.91
C ILE A 259 -13.96 1.75 4.13
N ILE A 260 -13.79 2.98 4.60
CA ILE A 260 -14.88 3.95 4.81
C ILE A 260 -14.61 5.15 3.92
N LEU A 261 -15.54 5.46 3.04
CA LEU A 261 -15.50 6.61 2.14
C LEU A 261 -16.65 7.58 2.47
N PRO A 262 -16.41 8.89 2.47
CA PRO A 262 -17.45 9.87 2.72
C PRO A 262 -18.40 10.00 1.53
N VAL A 263 -19.69 10.12 1.77
CA VAL A 263 -20.67 10.58 0.78
C VAL A 263 -20.54 12.10 0.71
N ILE A 264 -19.80 12.60 -0.26
CA ILE A 264 -19.67 14.04 -0.48
C ILE A 264 -20.84 14.45 -1.37
N SER A 265 -21.85 15.13 -0.78
CA SER A 265 -22.86 15.81 -1.57
C SER A 265 -22.21 16.97 -2.32
N VAL A 266 -22.31 16.97 -3.64
CA VAL A 266 -21.88 18.07 -4.52
C VAL A 266 -22.92 19.19 -4.47
#